data_1299d1bdfcfab6239c668f5ecdbc51e3
#
_entry.id   1299d1bdfcfab6239c668f5ecdbc51e3
#
_cell.length_a   1.000
_cell.length_b   1.000
_cell.length_c   1.000
_cell.angle_alpha   90.00
_cell.angle_beta   90.00
_cell.angle_gamma   90.00
#
_symmetry.space_group_name_H-M   'P 1'
#
loop_
_entity.id
_entity.type
_entity.pdbx_description
1 polymer ?
#
loop_
_entity_poly.entity_id
_entity_poly.type
_entity_poly.pdbx_seq_one_letter_code
_entity_poly.pdbx_strand_id
1 'polypeptide(L)'
;MEIASSSVSLKYITSHLMAAVDSRGTPLVIGTWPDAEPHSWTGLKASDLLLLAAASCSTYDIAEILNKQREPLESLEVCCTGEQEKKPPHRFITIHLQYTLKGALNPEKVKRAIRLSEEKYCSVINTLRGSVAISSDFEIKP
;
A
#
# COMPACT_ATOMS: atom_id res chain seq x y z
N MET A 1 -17.19 11.74 -17.44
CA MET A 1 -16.31 10.89 -16.60
C MET A 1 -16.37 9.46 -17.13
N GLU A 2 -15.25 8.97 -17.60
CA GLU A 2 -15.13 7.56 -17.98
C GLU A 2 -14.97 6.70 -16.74
N ILE A 3 -15.64 5.56 -16.70
CA ILE A 3 -15.62 4.64 -15.56
C ILE A 3 -14.96 3.32 -15.99
N ALA A 4 -13.90 2.95 -15.29
CA ALA A 4 -13.31 1.63 -15.40
C ALA A 4 -13.78 0.77 -14.22
N SER A 5 -14.02 -0.51 -14.47
CA SER A 5 -14.40 -1.45 -13.42
C SER A 5 -13.45 -2.64 -13.35
N SER A 6 -13.22 -3.13 -12.17
CA SER A 6 -12.51 -4.39 -11.94
C SER A 6 -13.21 -5.15 -10.81
N SER A 7 -13.06 -6.46 -10.81
CA SER A 7 -13.65 -7.31 -9.77
C SER A 7 -12.63 -8.29 -9.25
N VAL A 8 -12.72 -8.60 -7.98
CA VAL A 8 -11.95 -9.63 -7.32
C VAL A 8 -12.88 -10.71 -6.80
N SER A 9 -12.40 -11.92 -6.60
CA SER A 9 -13.20 -13.03 -6.07
C SER A 9 -12.53 -13.57 -4.80
N LEU A 10 -13.35 -13.99 -3.84
CA LEU A 10 -12.86 -14.54 -2.60
C LEU A 10 -13.74 -15.71 -2.17
N LYS A 11 -13.10 -16.77 -1.69
CA LYS A 11 -13.77 -17.95 -1.13
C LYS A 11 -13.23 -18.23 0.27
N TYR A 12 -14.14 -18.30 1.23
CA TYR A 12 -13.82 -18.82 2.56
C TYR A 12 -13.61 -20.34 2.45
N ILE A 13 -12.48 -20.83 2.94
CA ILE A 13 -12.14 -22.26 2.88
C ILE A 13 -12.49 -22.93 4.21
N THR A 14 -11.75 -22.61 5.26
CA THR A 14 -11.95 -23.17 6.62
C THR A 14 -11.02 -22.47 7.63
N SER A 15 -11.36 -22.56 8.90
CA SER A 15 -10.44 -22.16 9.99
C SER A 15 -9.73 -20.80 9.77
N HIS A 16 -10.50 -19.80 9.39
CA HIS A 16 -9.99 -18.46 9.12
C HIS A 16 -9.10 -18.32 7.86
N LEU A 17 -9.14 -19.32 6.98
CA LEU A 17 -8.40 -19.32 5.73
C LEU A 17 -9.31 -18.95 4.57
N MET A 18 -8.85 -18.03 3.74
CA MET A 18 -9.54 -17.59 2.53
C MET A 18 -8.58 -17.63 1.34
N ALA A 19 -9.10 -17.98 0.18
CA ALA A 19 -8.40 -17.90 -1.09
C ALA A 19 -9.07 -16.85 -1.97
N ALA A 20 -8.26 -15.98 -2.54
CA ALA A 20 -8.73 -14.90 -3.39
C ALA A 20 -7.97 -14.87 -4.70
N VAL A 21 -8.58 -14.25 -5.70
CA VAL A 21 -7.89 -13.88 -6.94
C VAL A 21 -8.18 -12.43 -7.27
N ASP A 22 -7.20 -11.75 -7.82
CA ASP A 22 -7.37 -10.38 -8.30
C ASP A 22 -8.13 -10.35 -9.64
N SER A 23 -8.31 -9.16 -10.20
CA SER A 23 -9.01 -8.97 -11.47
C SER A 23 -8.30 -9.60 -12.68
N ARG A 24 -7.06 -10.04 -12.52
CA ARG A 24 -6.25 -10.68 -13.56
C ARG A 24 -6.04 -12.17 -13.32
N GLY A 25 -6.63 -12.73 -12.26
CA GLY A 25 -6.51 -14.14 -11.90
C GLY A 25 -5.30 -14.47 -11.02
N THR A 26 -4.59 -13.47 -10.49
CA THR A 26 -3.44 -13.70 -9.59
C THR A 26 -3.94 -14.15 -8.22
N PRO A 27 -3.45 -15.29 -7.71
CA PRO A 27 -3.93 -15.83 -6.45
C PRO A 27 -3.35 -15.11 -5.22
N LEU A 28 -4.13 -15.09 -4.15
CA LEU A 28 -3.75 -14.52 -2.88
C LEU A 28 -4.37 -15.36 -1.74
N VAL A 29 -3.60 -15.66 -0.72
CA VAL A 29 -4.07 -16.35 0.48
C VAL A 29 -4.20 -15.35 1.62
N ILE A 30 -5.39 -15.32 2.22
CA ILE A 30 -5.72 -14.44 3.34
C ILE A 30 -6.08 -15.31 4.53
N GLY A 31 -5.44 -15.05 5.67
CA GLY A 31 -5.76 -15.68 6.94
C GLY A 31 -6.31 -14.63 7.90
N THR A 32 -7.30 -14.99 8.72
CA THR A 32 -7.72 -14.11 9.79
C THR A 32 -6.92 -14.40 11.05
N TRP A 33 -6.75 -13.39 11.87
CA TRP A 33 -5.99 -13.49 13.10
C TRP A 33 -6.83 -14.17 14.19
N PRO A 34 -6.49 -15.37 14.66
CA PRO A 34 -7.12 -15.91 15.85
C PRO A 34 -6.53 -15.21 17.10
N ASP A 35 -7.38 -14.68 17.94
CA ASP A 35 -6.96 -13.92 19.13
C ASP A 35 -6.01 -14.68 20.07
N ALA A 36 -6.11 -16.02 20.07
CA ALA A 36 -5.40 -16.86 21.02
C ALA A 36 -4.08 -17.46 20.50
N GLU A 37 -3.86 -17.52 19.19
CA GLU A 37 -2.68 -18.19 18.62
C GLU A 37 -2.14 -17.48 17.37
N PRO A 38 -1.33 -16.43 17.54
CA PRO A 38 -0.80 -15.66 16.41
C PRO A 38 0.13 -16.45 15.49
N HIS A 39 0.60 -17.61 15.90
CA HIS A 39 1.52 -18.45 15.12
C HIS A 39 0.85 -19.44 14.17
N SER A 40 -0.47 -19.60 14.23
CA SER A 40 -1.22 -20.52 13.38
C SER A 40 -1.73 -19.91 12.08
N TRP A 41 -1.33 -18.69 11.76
CA TRP A 41 -1.78 -18.01 10.58
C TRP A 41 -1.00 -18.41 9.32
N THR A 42 -1.73 -18.61 8.25
CA THR A 42 -1.22 -19.15 6.99
C THR A 42 -1.34 -18.18 5.81
N GLY A 43 -1.89 -17.01 6.02
CA GLY A 43 -2.09 -16.01 4.98
C GLY A 43 -1.95 -14.58 5.47
N LEU A 44 -2.22 -13.62 4.59
CA LEU A 44 -2.13 -12.20 4.88
C LEU A 44 -3.27 -11.76 5.80
N LYS A 45 -2.98 -10.80 6.67
CA LYS A 45 -4.00 -10.16 7.50
C LYS A 45 -4.83 -9.21 6.62
N ALA A 46 -6.15 -9.31 6.70
CA ALA A 46 -7.07 -8.54 5.86
C ALA A 46 -6.85 -7.02 5.94
N SER A 47 -6.67 -6.48 7.14
CA SER A 47 -6.41 -5.04 7.32
C SER A 47 -5.06 -4.59 6.74
N ASP A 48 -4.05 -5.47 6.74
CA ASP A 48 -2.74 -5.18 6.15
C ASP A 48 -2.83 -5.05 4.62
N LEU A 49 -3.81 -5.67 3.97
CA LEU A 49 -4.02 -5.52 2.53
C LEU A 49 -4.34 -4.07 2.14
N LEU A 50 -5.03 -3.32 3.00
CA LEU A 50 -5.27 -1.91 2.77
C LEU A 50 -3.97 -1.10 2.77
N LEU A 51 -3.09 -1.37 3.74
CA LEU A 51 -1.77 -0.74 3.84
C LEU A 51 -0.88 -1.13 2.65
N LEU A 52 -0.88 -2.40 2.27
CA LEU A 52 -0.14 -2.89 1.11
C LEU A 52 -0.66 -2.28 -0.19
N ALA A 53 -1.96 -2.08 -0.33
CA ALA A 53 -2.54 -1.42 -1.49
C ALA A 53 -2.03 0.03 -1.61
N ALA A 54 -2.05 0.78 -0.51
CA ALA A 54 -1.51 2.15 -0.50
C ALA A 54 -0.01 2.18 -0.82
N ALA A 55 0.77 1.30 -0.17
CA ALA A 55 2.20 1.20 -0.37
C ALA A 55 2.57 0.83 -1.82
N SER A 56 1.96 -0.22 -2.37
CA SER A 56 2.30 -0.70 -3.71
C SER A 56 1.87 0.27 -4.81
N CYS A 57 0.70 0.86 -4.69
CA CYS A 57 0.19 1.83 -5.66
C CYS A 57 1.10 3.07 -5.73
N SER A 58 1.46 3.65 -4.59
CA SER A 58 2.35 4.81 -4.55
C SER A 58 3.78 4.49 -5.00
N THR A 59 4.30 3.32 -4.61
CA THR A 59 5.64 2.87 -5.02
C THR A 59 5.75 2.75 -6.54
N TYR A 60 4.75 2.16 -7.17
CA TYR A 60 4.70 2.05 -8.63
C TYR A 60 4.78 3.43 -9.30
N ASP A 61 3.95 4.37 -8.86
CA ASP A 61 3.95 5.74 -9.42
C ASP A 61 5.30 6.44 -9.26
N ILE A 62 5.87 6.37 -8.04
CA ILE A 62 7.15 7.03 -7.74
C ILE A 62 8.26 6.46 -8.62
N ALA A 63 8.35 5.14 -8.74
CA ALA A 63 9.34 4.48 -9.59
C ALA A 63 9.18 4.89 -11.05
N GLU A 64 7.96 4.89 -11.58
CA GLU A 64 7.66 5.30 -12.95
C GLU A 64 8.04 6.76 -13.21
N ILE A 65 7.71 7.67 -12.31
CA ILE A 65 8.03 9.09 -12.43
C ILE A 65 9.54 9.31 -12.44
N LEU A 66 10.27 8.69 -11.50
CA LEU A 66 11.72 8.81 -11.42
C LEU A 66 12.41 8.22 -12.65
N ASN A 67 11.94 7.06 -13.13
CA ASN A 67 12.48 6.44 -14.35
C ASN A 67 12.27 7.33 -15.58
N LYS A 68 11.10 7.91 -15.74
CA LYS A 68 10.81 8.87 -16.83
C LYS A 68 11.69 10.12 -16.76
N GLN A 69 12.07 10.54 -15.56
CA GLN A 69 12.99 11.65 -15.34
C GLN A 69 14.46 11.25 -15.47
N ARG A 70 14.74 10.00 -15.79
CA ARG A 70 16.09 9.43 -15.92
C ARG A 70 16.90 9.55 -14.63
N GLU A 71 16.25 9.50 -13.48
CA GLU A 71 16.92 9.41 -12.21
C GLU A 71 17.46 7.99 -12.00
N PRO A 72 18.72 7.83 -11.53
CA PRO A 72 19.33 6.51 -11.35
C PRO A 72 18.83 5.82 -10.08
N LEU A 73 17.56 5.46 -10.06
CA LEU A 73 16.96 4.73 -8.95
C LEU A 73 17.50 3.29 -8.91
N GLU A 74 18.16 2.93 -7.82
CA GLU A 74 18.69 1.58 -7.60
C GLU A 74 17.71 0.71 -6.81
N SER A 75 17.09 1.26 -5.76
CA SER A 75 16.05 0.57 -5.00
C SER A 75 15.07 1.56 -4.39
N LEU A 76 13.87 1.08 -4.12
CA LEU A 76 12.81 1.82 -3.44
C LEU A 76 12.09 0.83 -2.51
N GLU A 77 12.13 1.15 -1.23
CA GLU A 77 11.41 0.41 -0.20
C GLU A 77 10.41 1.34 0.48
N VAL A 78 9.32 0.78 0.96
CA VAL A 78 8.33 1.54 1.72
C VAL A 78 7.86 0.76 2.94
N CYS A 79 7.85 1.43 4.08
CA CYS A 79 7.18 0.95 5.29
C CYS A 79 5.90 1.76 5.46
N CYS A 80 4.77 1.08 5.46
CA CYS A 80 3.46 1.71 5.59
C CYS A 80 2.87 1.34 6.95
N THR A 81 2.66 2.32 7.80
CA THR A 81 2.14 2.13 9.16
C THR A 81 0.74 2.72 9.25
N GLY A 82 -0.20 1.94 9.77
CA GLY A 82 -1.57 2.40 10.02
C GLY A 82 -1.92 2.33 11.50
N GLU A 83 -2.60 3.35 11.99
CA GLU A 83 -3.19 3.35 13.34
C GLU A 83 -4.70 3.20 13.23
N GLN A 84 -5.25 2.30 14.04
CA GLN A 84 -6.67 1.98 14.07
C GLN A 84 -7.30 2.33 15.42
N GLU A 85 -8.59 2.61 15.41
CA GLU A 85 -9.37 2.72 16.63
C GLU A 85 -9.30 1.40 17.44
N LYS A 86 -9.13 1.50 18.75
CA LYS A 86 -9.08 0.31 19.62
C LYS A 86 -10.45 -0.36 19.79
N LYS A 87 -11.52 0.39 19.60
CA LYS A 87 -12.90 -0.11 19.71
C LYS A 87 -13.50 -0.35 18.32
N PRO A 88 -14.43 -1.30 18.16
CA PRO A 88 -15.16 -1.44 16.90
C PRO A 88 -15.77 -0.11 16.45
N PRO A 89 -15.72 0.20 15.14
CA PRO A 89 -15.37 -0.69 14.02
C PRO A 89 -13.89 -0.76 13.65
N HIS A 90 -12.96 -0.32 14.50
CA HIS A 90 -11.52 -0.39 14.27
C HIS A 90 -11.06 0.30 12.98
N ARG A 91 -11.62 1.47 12.68
CA ARG A 91 -11.25 2.22 11.47
C ARG A 91 -9.81 2.66 11.53
N PHE A 92 -9.15 2.71 10.38
CA PHE A 92 -7.88 3.41 10.28
C PHE A 92 -8.09 4.91 10.47
N ILE A 93 -7.31 5.50 11.37
CA ILE A 93 -7.31 6.94 11.65
C ILE A 93 -6.15 7.63 10.95
N THR A 94 -4.97 7.00 10.95
CA THR A 94 -3.78 7.50 10.27
C THR A 94 -3.13 6.41 9.42
N ILE A 95 -2.50 6.83 8.33
CA ILE A 95 -1.59 5.99 7.53
C ILE A 95 -0.35 6.83 7.24
N HIS A 96 0.81 6.29 7.56
CA HIS A 96 2.10 6.92 7.29
C HIS A 96 2.95 6.05 6.36
N LEU A 97 3.49 6.64 5.30
CA LEU A 97 4.37 5.97 4.34
C LEU A 97 5.79 6.52 4.50
N GLN A 98 6.71 5.67 4.89
CA GLN A 98 8.14 5.98 4.96
C GLN A 98 8.84 5.34 3.77
N TYR A 99 9.30 6.16 2.85
CA TYR A 99 10.03 5.71 1.67
C TYR A 99 11.54 5.75 1.91
N THR A 100 12.23 4.69 1.53
CA THR A 100 13.69 4.61 1.53
C THR A 100 14.15 4.34 0.10
N LEU A 101 14.85 5.31 -0.47
CA LEU A 101 15.35 5.23 -1.84
C LEU A 101 16.87 5.09 -1.82
N LYS A 102 17.40 4.38 -2.81
CA LYS A 102 18.85 4.26 -3.01
C LYS A 102 19.22 4.69 -4.41
N GLY A 103 20.34 5.40 -4.51
CA GLY A 103 20.90 5.89 -5.76
C GLY A 103 21.34 7.35 -5.67
N ALA A 104 22.03 7.82 -6.69
CA ALA A 104 22.47 9.22 -6.82
C ALA A 104 21.29 10.10 -7.29
N LEU A 105 20.24 10.18 -6.48
CA LEU A 105 18.99 10.83 -6.80
C LEU A 105 18.96 12.30 -6.41
N ASN A 106 18.25 13.10 -7.20
CA ASN A 106 17.98 14.50 -6.86
C ASN A 106 16.83 14.56 -5.84
N PRO A 107 17.04 15.07 -4.61
CA PRO A 107 16.02 15.11 -3.56
C PRO A 107 14.75 15.86 -3.96
N GLU A 108 14.86 16.94 -4.74
CA GLU A 108 13.71 17.72 -5.18
C GLU A 108 12.84 16.93 -6.19
N LYS A 109 13.46 16.12 -7.04
CA LYS A 109 12.74 15.23 -7.95
C LYS A 109 12.04 14.09 -7.19
N VAL A 110 12.70 13.53 -6.18
CA VAL A 110 12.09 12.52 -5.31
C VAL A 110 10.87 13.10 -4.59
N LYS A 111 11.03 14.25 -3.97
CA LYS A 111 9.93 14.96 -3.28
C LYS A 111 8.76 15.21 -4.21
N ARG A 112 9.04 15.67 -5.43
CA ARG A 112 8.00 15.91 -6.45
C ARG A 112 7.31 14.63 -6.89
N ALA A 113 8.06 13.53 -7.08
CA ALA A 113 7.49 12.24 -7.47
C ALA A 113 6.52 11.71 -6.40
N ILE A 114 6.91 11.78 -5.12
CA ILE A 114 6.04 11.40 -3.99
C ILE A 114 4.78 12.25 -3.97
N ARG A 115 4.92 13.56 -4.07
CA ARG A 115 3.77 14.48 -4.09
C ARG A 115 2.82 14.20 -5.25
N LEU A 116 3.34 13.98 -6.46
CA LEU A 116 2.52 13.66 -7.63
C LEU A 116 1.76 12.35 -7.48
N SER A 117 2.40 11.33 -6.92
CA SER A 117 1.71 10.08 -6.61
C SER A 117 0.56 10.31 -5.63
N GLU A 118 0.84 10.95 -4.51
CA GLU A 118 -0.14 11.15 -3.44
C GLU A 118 -1.30 12.07 -3.82
N GLU A 119 -1.03 13.14 -4.56
CA GLU A 119 -2.04 14.13 -4.91
C GLU A 119 -2.83 13.78 -6.18
N LYS A 120 -2.21 13.09 -7.13
CA LYS A 120 -2.78 12.93 -8.47
C LYS A 120 -2.95 11.50 -8.95
N TYR A 121 -1.96 10.63 -8.76
CA TYR A 121 -1.92 9.37 -9.49
C TYR A 121 -2.34 8.14 -8.66
N CYS A 122 -2.02 8.08 -7.38
CA CYS A 122 -2.35 6.91 -6.56
C CYS A 122 -3.85 6.86 -6.28
N SER A 123 -4.54 5.93 -6.93
CA SER A 123 -5.98 5.72 -6.75
C SER A 123 -6.33 5.35 -5.31
N VAL A 124 -5.51 4.52 -4.68
CA VAL A 124 -5.75 4.06 -3.30
C VAL A 124 -5.65 5.22 -2.30
N ILE A 125 -4.56 5.98 -2.33
CA ILE A 125 -4.36 7.14 -1.44
C ILE A 125 -5.46 8.17 -1.65
N ASN A 126 -5.80 8.48 -2.92
CA ASN A 126 -6.85 9.45 -3.21
C ASN A 126 -8.24 8.97 -2.81
N THR A 127 -8.50 7.67 -2.85
CA THR A 127 -9.76 7.09 -2.34
C THR A 127 -9.84 7.20 -0.82
N LEU A 128 -8.75 6.98 -0.10
CA LEU A 128 -8.69 7.02 1.36
C LEU A 128 -8.66 8.45 1.93
N ARG A 129 -8.19 9.41 1.12
CA ARG A 129 -8.09 10.81 1.53
C ARG A 129 -9.45 11.37 1.94
N GLY A 130 -9.51 12.04 3.08
CA GLY A 130 -10.74 12.54 3.67
C GLY A 130 -11.33 11.61 4.75
N SER A 131 -11.05 10.32 4.69
CA SER A 131 -11.46 9.36 5.74
C SER A 131 -10.30 8.99 6.66
N VAL A 132 -9.08 9.03 6.15
CA VAL A 132 -7.85 8.68 6.87
C VAL A 132 -6.85 9.81 6.72
N ALA A 133 -6.19 10.21 7.80
CA ALA A 133 -5.10 11.17 7.74
C ALA A 133 -3.84 10.48 7.19
N ILE A 134 -3.39 10.91 6.02
CA ILE A 134 -2.25 10.30 5.32
C ILE A 134 -1.06 11.24 5.36
N SER A 135 0.10 10.72 5.74
CA SER A 135 1.38 11.43 5.75
C SER A 135 2.47 10.56 5.16
N SER A 136 3.54 11.20 4.73
CA SER A 136 4.72 10.51 4.19
C SER A 136 6.00 11.23 4.52
N ASP A 137 7.09 10.47 4.48
CA ASP A 137 8.45 10.95 4.62
C ASP A 137 9.36 10.10 3.73
N PHE A 138 10.55 10.59 3.44
CA PHE A 138 11.53 9.83 2.67
C PHE A 138 12.95 10.09 3.11
N GLU A 139 13.82 9.13 2.85
CA GLU A 139 15.27 9.27 2.93
C GLU A 139 15.92 8.71 1.66
N ILE A 140 17.03 9.30 1.26
CA ILE A 140 17.85 8.82 0.16
C ILE A 140 19.17 8.31 0.73
N LYS A 141 19.47 7.03 0.47
CA LYS A 141 20.74 6.40 0.83
C LYS A 141 21.66 6.39 -0.38
N PRO A 142 22.96 6.61 -0.18
CA PRO A 142 23.93 6.56 -1.27
C PRO A 142 24.12 5.15 -1.87
#